data_663ff4e9e95c6b42cd5ceea84ec0bcce
#
_entry.id   663ff4e9e95c6b42cd5ceea84ec0bcce
#
_cell.length_a   1.000
_cell.length_b   1.000
_cell.length_c   1.000
_cell.angle_alpha   90.00
_cell.angle_beta   90.00
_cell.angle_gamma   90.00
#
_symmetry.space_group_name_H-M   'P 1'
#
loop_
_entity.id
_entity.type
_entity.pdbx_description
1 polymer ?
#
loop_
_entity_poly.entity_id
_entity_poly.type
_entity_poly.pdbx_seq_one_letter_code
_entity_poly.pdbx_strand_id
1 'polypeptide(L)'
;MKIPPPRLLKLDREALARDVRPLPSLPTVVQELMMLVQKNEVQLDTITNTLSLDQALSVKVLHLANSPFYGLSGRVRSIRDAINILGMRQLSSLVIAAALTLQFEKLHGQSLHMNAFWRHSIGCATAARQLAKRTGLDEQAAFTAGLLHDVGRLVVASHHPLEAAQVIAWAEASDTPHCDAEYMLLGIDHTELGSWVCRHWRFTADVTDAIAGHHHPPPSGALTLIDIVHVANAITHALDLADAPNEAVPGINPAAWARLGLQEPELPALLASIESEFNDLYAVLKPAKEAP
;
A
#
# COMPACT_ATOMS: atom_id res chain seq x y z
N MET A 1 7.59 -20.40 26.50
CA MET A 1 7.31 -19.49 27.64
C MET A 1 7.08 -18.12 27.01
N LYS A 2 5.86 -17.54 27.07
CA LYS A 2 5.61 -16.23 26.44
C LYS A 2 6.41 -15.17 27.19
N ILE A 3 7.22 -14.42 26.43
CA ILE A 3 7.97 -13.29 26.96
C ILE A 3 6.96 -12.20 27.34
N PRO A 4 6.95 -11.71 28.61
CA PRO A 4 6.03 -10.65 28.98
C PRO A 4 6.32 -9.38 28.19
N PRO A 5 5.30 -8.57 27.84
CA PRO A 5 5.52 -7.33 27.15
C PRO A 5 6.42 -6.41 27.99
N PRO A 6 7.35 -5.68 27.34
CA PRO A 6 8.09 -4.63 28.01
C PRO A 6 7.12 -3.55 28.53
N ARG A 7 7.65 -2.60 29.30
CA ARG A 7 6.85 -1.49 29.83
C ARG A 7 6.06 -0.83 28.69
N LEU A 8 4.74 -0.66 28.89
CA LEU A 8 3.86 0.02 27.94
C LEU A 8 4.45 1.37 27.53
N LEU A 9 4.68 1.54 26.24
CA LEU A 9 5.23 2.76 25.67
C LEU A 9 4.15 3.82 25.45
N LYS A 10 2.87 3.43 25.43
CA LYS A 10 1.65 4.19 25.16
C LYS A 10 1.92 5.55 24.51
N LEU A 11 1.84 5.59 23.23
CA LEU A 11 1.95 6.86 22.51
C LEU A 11 0.70 7.73 22.76
N ASP A 12 0.92 9.03 22.90
CA ASP A 12 -0.18 9.98 23.02
C ASP A 12 -0.93 10.07 21.69
N ARG A 13 -2.21 9.67 21.68
CA ARG A 13 -3.06 9.67 20.48
C ARG A 13 -3.22 11.05 19.87
N GLU A 14 -3.22 12.13 20.69
CA GLU A 14 -3.27 13.49 20.20
C GLU A 14 -1.94 13.89 19.54
N ALA A 15 -0.80 13.43 20.07
CA ALA A 15 0.49 13.62 19.44
C ALA A 15 0.53 12.89 18.09
N LEU A 16 0.16 11.61 18.04
CA LEU A 16 0.09 10.84 16.79
C LEU A 16 -0.84 11.49 15.76
N ALA A 17 -1.99 12.01 16.16
CA ALA A 17 -2.88 12.74 15.26
C ALA A 17 -2.23 14.04 14.73
N ARG A 18 -1.34 14.67 15.53
CA ARG A 18 -0.50 15.78 15.04
C ARG A 18 0.60 15.31 14.09
N ASP A 19 1.18 14.13 14.34
CA ASP A 19 2.25 13.55 13.51
C ASP A 19 1.75 13.07 12.13
N VAL A 20 0.46 12.74 12.01
CA VAL A 20 -0.17 12.48 10.71
C VAL A 20 -0.25 13.74 9.83
N ARG A 21 -0.40 14.93 10.41
CA ARG A 21 -0.53 16.18 9.65
C ARG A 21 0.73 16.61 8.90
N PRO A 22 1.96 16.52 9.48
CA PRO A 22 3.20 16.82 8.78
C PRO A 22 3.78 15.65 7.99
N LEU A 23 3.11 14.46 7.95
CA LEU A 23 3.49 13.48 6.93
C LEU A 23 3.62 14.20 5.60
N PRO A 24 4.64 13.88 4.77
CA PRO A 24 4.75 14.51 3.48
C PRO A 24 3.36 14.49 2.84
N SER A 25 2.72 15.67 2.76
CA SER A 25 1.43 15.77 2.09
C SER A 25 1.65 15.15 0.73
N LEU A 26 0.74 14.28 0.29
CA LEU A 26 0.75 13.88 -1.12
C LEU A 26 0.97 15.16 -1.94
N PRO A 27 1.88 15.18 -2.92
CA PRO A 27 2.12 16.36 -3.72
C PRO A 27 0.77 17.00 -4.09
N THR A 28 0.67 18.31 -4.08
CA THR A 28 -0.59 19.03 -4.36
C THR A 28 -1.26 18.49 -5.62
N VAL A 29 -0.43 18.15 -6.62
CA VAL A 29 -0.86 17.53 -7.88
C VAL A 29 -1.61 16.21 -7.67
N VAL A 30 -1.17 15.37 -6.72
CA VAL A 30 -1.83 14.09 -6.43
C VAL A 30 -3.17 14.32 -5.72
N GLN A 31 -3.22 15.26 -4.79
CA GLN A 31 -4.46 15.64 -4.10
C GLN A 31 -5.49 16.21 -5.08
N GLU A 32 -5.07 17.09 -5.98
CA GLU A 32 -5.92 17.64 -7.05
C GLU A 32 -6.43 16.55 -7.98
N LEU A 33 -5.54 15.64 -8.41
CA LEU A 33 -5.90 14.51 -9.26
C LEU A 33 -6.97 13.63 -8.58
N MET A 34 -6.78 13.30 -7.31
CA MET A 34 -7.75 12.50 -6.55
C MET A 34 -9.12 13.20 -6.46
N MET A 35 -9.13 14.51 -6.18
CA MET A 35 -10.37 15.29 -6.13
C MET A 35 -11.09 15.34 -7.49
N LEU A 36 -10.36 15.50 -8.59
CA LEU A 36 -10.91 15.53 -9.93
C LEU A 36 -11.52 14.19 -10.34
N VAL A 37 -10.84 13.08 -10.01
CA VAL A 37 -11.35 11.72 -10.27
C VAL A 37 -12.62 11.45 -9.47
N GLN A 38 -12.69 11.86 -8.20
CA GLN A 38 -13.88 11.68 -7.37
C GLN A 38 -15.11 12.47 -7.87
N LYS A 39 -14.90 13.65 -8.44
CA LYS A 39 -15.96 14.52 -8.95
C LYS A 39 -16.47 14.14 -10.34
N ASN A 40 -15.85 13.19 -11.03
CA ASN A 40 -16.07 12.90 -12.46
C ASN A 40 -15.92 14.13 -13.37
N GLU A 41 -15.31 15.21 -12.87
CA GLU A 41 -15.04 16.44 -13.63
C GLU A 41 -13.62 16.40 -14.19
N VAL A 42 -13.47 15.64 -15.27
CA VAL A 42 -12.14 15.46 -15.86
C VAL A 42 -11.82 16.56 -16.84
N GLN A 43 -11.15 17.61 -16.38
CA GLN A 43 -10.47 18.55 -17.27
C GLN A 43 -9.07 18.02 -17.60
N LEU A 44 -8.95 17.24 -18.68
CA LEU A 44 -7.72 16.59 -19.12
C LEU A 44 -6.53 17.57 -19.17
N ASP A 45 -6.78 18.81 -19.61
CA ASP A 45 -5.75 19.83 -19.72
C ASP A 45 -5.21 20.26 -18.36
N THR A 46 -6.08 20.42 -17.37
CA THR A 46 -5.68 20.78 -16.01
C THR A 46 -4.77 19.70 -15.41
N ILE A 47 -5.17 18.44 -15.50
CA ILE A 47 -4.40 17.31 -14.97
C ILE A 47 -3.05 17.17 -15.69
N THR A 48 -3.08 17.24 -17.03
CA THR A 48 -1.86 17.16 -17.84
C THR A 48 -0.88 18.26 -17.45
N ASN A 49 -1.36 19.50 -17.33
CA ASN A 49 -0.53 20.65 -16.97
C ASN A 49 0.02 20.51 -15.55
N THR A 50 -0.84 20.18 -14.58
CA THR A 50 -0.43 20.06 -13.17
C THR A 50 0.61 18.95 -12.97
N LEU A 51 0.41 17.75 -13.56
CA LEU A 51 1.39 16.67 -13.52
C LEU A 51 2.71 17.04 -14.21
N SER A 52 2.63 17.76 -15.33
CA SER A 52 3.83 18.17 -16.09
C SER A 52 4.70 19.19 -15.37
N LEU A 53 4.20 19.86 -14.33
CA LEU A 53 4.98 20.77 -13.49
C LEU A 53 5.96 20.03 -12.57
N ASP A 54 5.67 18.78 -12.21
CA ASP A 54 6.57 17.92 -11.45
C ASP A 54 7.30 16.95 -12.38
N GLN A 55 8.53 17.32 -12.75
CA GLN A 55 9.33 16.54 -13.69
C GLN A 55 9.66 15.14 -13.16
N ALA A 56 9.99 14.99 -11.87
CA ALA A 56 10.36 13.71 -11.28
C ALA A 56 9.15 12.76 -11.28
N LEU A 57 8.00 13.26 -10.87
CA LEU A 57 6.76 12.51 -10.88
C LEU A 57 6.34 12.12 -12.29
N SER A 58 6.40 13.06 -13.24
CA SER A 58 6.08 12.81 -14.65
C SER A 58 6.94 11.70 -15.25
N VAL A 59 8.25 11.75 -15.06
CA VAL A 59 9.17 10.71 -15.56
C VAL A 59 8.83 9.36 -14.96
N LYS A 60 8.61 9.28 -13.64
CA LYS A 60 8.29 8.02 -12.98
C LYS A 60 6.93 7.46 -13.44
N VAL A 61 5.93 8.30 -13.60
CA VAL A 61 4.60 7.91 -14.15
C VAL A 61 4.72 7.40 -15.59
N LEU A 62 5.49 8.07 -16.45
CA LEU A 62 5.70 7.62 -17.84
C LEU A 62 6.46 6.30 -17.91
N HIS A 63 7.46 6.10 -17.04
CA HIS A 63 8.15 4.82 -16.90
C HIS A 63 7.20 3.70 -16.50
N LEU A 64 6.35 3.94 -15.50
CA LEU A 64 5.33 2.98 -15.06
C LEU A 64 4.35 2.65 -16.18
N ALA A 65 3.83 3.67 -16.85
CA ALA A 65 2.89 3.49 -17.95
C ALA A 65 3.48 2.66 -19.12
N ASN A 66 4.79 2.78 -19.34
CA ASN A 66 5.51 2.01 -20.38
C ASN A 66 6.12 0.70 -19.88
N SER A 67 5.90 0.33 -18.62
CA SER A 67 6.40 -0.95 -18.10
C SER A 67 5.75 -2.14 -18.79
N PRO A 68 6.40 -3.32 -18.78
CA PRO A 68 5.83 -4.55 -19.32
C PRO A 68 4.46 -4.89 -18.74
N PHE A 69 4.24 -4.52 -17.47
CA PHE A 69 2.98 -4.63 -16.74
C PHE A 69 1.76 -4.08 -17.51
N TYR A 70 1.91 -2.95 -18.23
CA TYR A 70 0.82 -2.38 -19.04
C TYR A 70 0.86 -2.79 -20.50
N GLY A 71 1.90 -3.50 -20.94
CA GLY A 71 2.06 -3.95 -22.32
C GLY A 71 2.18 -2.81 -23.33
N LEU A 72 2.54 -1.61 -22.90
CA LEU A 72 2.54 -0.40 -23.70
C LEU A 72 3.94 0.10 -24.08
N SER A 73 4.98 -0.73 -23.96
CA SER A 73 6.39 -0.38 -24.12
C SER A 73 6.65 0.66 -25.22
N GLY A 74 7.08 1.87 -24.82
CA GLY A 74 7.40 2.98 -25.73
C GLY A 74 6.21 3.65 -26.42
N ARG A 75 4.97 3.28 -26.12
CA ARG A 75 3.76 3.85 -26.74
C ARG A 75 3.24 5.09 -26.02
N VAL A 76 3.56 5.24 -24.74
CA VAL A 76 3.16 6.38 -23.90
C VAL A 76 4.30 7.39 -23.88
N ARG A 77 4.14 8.54 -24.52
CA ARG A 77 5.16 9.57 -24.66
C ARG A 77 4.88 10.83 -23.82
N SER A 78 3.63 10.97 -23.35
CA SER A 78 3.18 12.11 -22.56
C SER A 78 2.15 11.68 -21.52
N ILE A 79 1.92 12.52 -20.52
CA ILE A 79 0.83 12.32 -19.55
C ILE A 79 -0.53 12.25 -20.26
N ARG A 80 -0.72 13.03 -21.33
CA ARG A 80 -1.93 12.96 -22.15
C ARG A 80 -2.10 11.59 -22.82
N ASP A 81 -1.01 11.02 -23.35
CA ASP A 81 -1.07 9.66 -23.91
C ASP A 81 -1.42 8.64 -22.83
N ALA A 82 -0.83 8.77 -21.64
CA ALA A 82 -1.14 7.90 -20.52
C ALA A 82 -2.63 7.95 -20.17
N ILE A 83 -3.23 9.15 -20.09
CA ILE A 83 -4.66 9.31 -19.84
C ILE A 83 -5.51 8.66 -20.95
N ASN A 84 -5.15 8.92 -22.22
CA ASN A 84 -5.93 8.42 -23.36
C ASN A 84 -5.87 6.88 -23.48
N ILE A 85 -4.74 6.27 -23.13
CA ILE A 85 -4.52 4.83 -23.30
C ILE A 85 -4.96 4.05 -22.06
N LEU A 86 -4.58 4.51 -20.86
CA LEU A 86 -4.83 3.82 -19.61
C LEU A 86 -6.16 4.24 -18.96
N GLY A 87 -6.63 5.43 -19.27
CA GLY A 87 -7.74 6.05 -18.59
C GLY A 87 -7.33 6.72 -17.27
N MET A 88 -8.20 7.60 -16.77
CA MET A 88 -7.93 8.46 -15.64
C MET A 88 -7.72 7.69 -14.32
N ARG A 89 -8.55 6.68 -14.04
CA ARG A 89 -8.46 5.90 -12.80
C ARG A 89 -7.12 5.18 -12.69
N GLN A 90 -6.68 4.53 -13.77
CA GLN A 90 -5.41 3.80 -13.80
C GLN A 90 -4.22 4.74 -13.68
N LEU A 91 -4.27 5.89 -14.38
CA LEU A 91 -3.26 6.93 -14.21
C LEU A 91 -3.18 7.41 -12.76
N SER A 92 -4.31 7.62 -12.09
CA SER A 92 -4.33 8.07 -10.69
C SER A 92 -3.61 7.11 -9.76
N SER A 93 -3.84 5.81 -9.89
CA SER A 93 -3.14 4.78 -9.11
C SER A 93 -1.63 4.81 -9.37
N LEU A 94 -1.20 5.02 -10.62
CA LEU A 94 0.21 5.18 -10.97
C LEU A 94 0.84 6.43 -10.36
N VAL A 95 0.13 7.55 -10.41
CA VAL A 95 0.58 8.81 -9.83
C VAL A 95 0.73 8.69 -8.32
N ILE A 96 -0.22 8.04 -7.65
CA ILE A 96 -0.14 7.77 -6.21
C ILE A 96 1.09 6.91 -5.90
N ALA A 97 1.28 5.80 -6.61
CA ALA A 97 2.40 4.90 -6.42
C ALA A 97 3.76 5.60 -6.63
N ALA A 98 3.87 6.38 -7.71
CA ALA A 98 5.07 7.15 -8.02
C ALA A 98 5.36 8.22 -6.96
N ALA A 99 4.33 8.97 -6.55
CA ALA A 99 4.47 10.03 -5.55
C ALA A 99 4.88 9.50 -4.19
N LEU A 100 4.25 8.41 -3.75
CA LEU A 100 4.59 7.76 -2.49
C LEU A 100 6.04 7.29 -2.50
N THR A 101 6.47 6.60 -3.56
CA THR A 101 7.86 6.14 -3.66
C THR A 101 8.84 7.31 -3.57
N LEU A 102 8.60 8.41 -4.31
CA LEU A 102 9.47 9.60 -4.29
C LEU A 102 9.50 10.31 -2.92
N GLN A 103 8.38 10.35 -2.21
CA GLN A 103 8.31 10.98 -0.89
C GLN A 103 9.03 10.15 0.17
N PHE A 104 8.85 8.83 0.13
CA PHE A 104 9.42 7.94 1.13
C PHE A 104 10.90 7.60 0.88
N GLU A 105 11.42 7.78 -0.35
CA GLU A 105 12.87 7.78 -0.61
C GLU A 105 13.63 8.78 0.28
N LYS A 106 12.94 9.82 0.77
CA LYS A 106 13.50 10.84 1.65
C LYS A 106 13.45 10.50 3.15
N LEU A 107 12.68 9.47 3.52
CA LEU A 107 12.55 9.04 4.91
C LEU A 107 13.67 8.04 5.26
N HIS A 108 14.73 8.54 5.84
CA HIS A 108 15.82 7.72 6.36
C HIS A 108 15.48 7.22 7.76
N GLY A 109 14.69 6.15 7.87
CA GLY A 109 14.37 5.51 9.16
C GLY A 109 15.24 4.28 9.38
N GLN A 110 16.03 4.24 10.47
CA GLN A 110 16.85 3.06 10.83
C GLN A 110 16.02 1.89 11.38
N SER A 111 14.75 2.12 11.73
CA SER A 111 13.89 1.12 12.38
C SER A 111 13.04 0.27 11.41
N LEU A 112 12.89 0.69 10.16
CA LEU A 112 12.12 -0.03 9.15
C LEU A 112 13.00 -0.37 7.95
N HIS A 113 13.04 -1.63 7.56
CA HIS A 113 13.72 -2.06 6.34
C HIS A 113 12.92 -1.58 5.12
N MET A 114 13.20 -0.35 4.66
CA MET A 114 12.43 0.34 3.63
C MET A 114 12.29 -0.47 2.33
N ASN A 115 13.34 -1.20 1.92
CA ASN A 115 13.26 -2.03 0.73
C ASN A 115 12.23 -3.16 0.89
N ALA A 116 12.26 -3.88 2.02
CA ALA A 116 11.30 -4.95 2.31
C ALA A 116 9.87 -4.38 2.45
N PHE A 117 9.71 -3.23 3.12
CA PHE A 117 8.45 -2.52 3.23
C PHE A 117 7.83 -2.19 1.86
N TRP A 118 8.65 -1.65 0.92
CA TRP A 118 8.17 -1.32 -0.43
C TRP A 118 7.87 -2.55 -1.26
N ARG A 119 8.71 -3.58 -1.17
CA ARG A 119 8.44 -4.85 -1.84
C ARG A 119 7.12 -5.44 -1.37
N HIS A 120 6.89 -5.47 -0.05
CA HIS A 120 5.64 -5.91 0.55
C HIS A 120 4.45 -5.09 0.06
N SER A 121 4.52 -3.77 0.14
CA SER A 121 3.44 -2.87 -0.30
C SER A 121 3.09 -3.03 -1.77
N ILE A 122 4.09 -3.16 -2.66
CA ILE A 122 3.89 -3.38 -4.10
C ILE A 122 3.33 -4.79 -4.35
N GLY A 123 3.82 -5.81 -3.63
CA GLY A 123 3.29 -7.16 -3.70
C GLY A 123 1.82 -7.23 -3.31
N CYS A 124 1.46 -6.61 -2.17
CA CYS A 124 0.07 -6.55 -1.71
C CYS A 124 -0.82 -5.76 -2.70
N ALA A 125 -0.34 -4.66 -3.26
CA ALA A 125 -1.06 -3.90 -4.29
C ALA A 125 -1.35 -4.74 -5.54
N THR A 126 -0.36 -5.48 -6.01
CA THR A 126 -0.47 -6.35 -7.19
C THR A 126 -1.44 -7.50 -6.92
N ALA A 127 -1.29 -8.18 -5.78
CA ALA A 127 -2.18 -9.25 -5.36
C ALA A 127 -3.63 -8.76 -5.20
N ALA A 128 -3.83 -7.63 -4.52
CA ALA A 128 -5.16 -7.02 -4.33
C ALA A 128 -5.83 -6.70 -5.67
N ARG A 129 -5.09 -6.14 -6.64
CA ARG A 129 -5.62 -5.86 -7.97
C ARG A 129 -6.05 -7.14 -8.70
N GLN A 130 -5.23 -8.19 -8.67
CA GLN A 130 -5.55 -9.46 -9.33
C GLN A 130 -6.77 -10.15 -8.69
N LEU A 131 -6.90 -10.07 -7.37
CA LEU A 131 -8.07 -10.57 -6.65
C LEU A 131 -9.33 -9.76 -7.00
N ALA A 132 -9.24 -8.43 -7.01
CA ALA A 132 -10.35 -7.55 -7.38
C ALA A 132 -10.83 -7.80 -8.82
N LYS A 133 -9.91 -7.98 -9.77
CA LYS A 133 -10.21 -8.32 -11.16
C LYS A 133 -11.04 -9.61 -11.27
N ARG A 134 -10.72 -10.64 -10.47
CA ARG A 134 -11.44 -11.92 -10.48
C ARG A 134 -12.81 -11.84 -9.81
N THR A 135 -12.93 -11.00 -8.83
CA THR A 135 -14.17 -10.85 -8.04
C THR A 135 -15.09 -9.75 -8.54
N GLY A 136 -14.68 -8.97 -9.54
CA GLY A 136 -15.47 -7.88 -10.12
C GLY A 136 -15.49 -6.61 -9.27
N LEU A 137 -14.60 -6.47 -8.27
CA LEU A 137 -14.42 -5.23 -7.51
C LEU A 137 -13.52 -4.25 -8.28
N ASP A 138 -13.48 -3.00 -7.81
CA ASP A 138 -12.65 -1.95 -8.44
C ASP A 138 -11.16 -2.29 -8.27
N GLU A 139 -10.50 -2.65 -9.39
CA GLU A 139 -9.08 -3.02 -9.44
C GLU A 139 -8.17 -1.90 -8.98
N GLN A 140 -8.51 -0.64 -9.26
CA GLN A 140 -7.67 0.50 -8.93
C GLN A 140 -7.80 0.89 -7.45
N ALA A 141 -8.99 0.81 -6.90
CA ALA A 141 -9.21 0.98 -5.47
C ALA A 141 -8.50 -0.13 -4.68
N ALA A 142 -8.59 -1.38 -5.14
CA ALA A 142 -7.88 -2.52 -4.53
C ALA A 142 -6.37 -2.35 -4.58
N PHE A 143 -5.81 -1.96 -5.74
CA PHE A 143 -4.38 -1.66 -5.89
C PHE A 143 -3.93 -0.58 -4.89
N THR A 144 -4.68 0.51 -4.82
CA THR A 144 -4.37 1.63 -3.92
C THR A 144 -4.46 1.21 -2.45
N ALA A 145 -5.49 0.46 -2.08
CA ALA A 145 -5.65 -0.05 -0.72
C ALA A 145 -4.51 -1.01 -0.34
N GLY A 146 -4.14 -1.94 -1.23
CA GLY A 146 -3.01 -2.84 -1.02
C GLY A 146 -1.67 -2.11 -0.93
N LEU A 147 -1.46 -1.04 -1.71
CA LEU A 147 -0.23 -0.24 -1.64
C LEU A 147 -0.09 0.51 -0.31
N LEU A 148 -1.21 0.93 0.28
CA LEU A 148 -1.27 1.79 1.45
C LEU A 148 -1.59 1.05 2.75
N HIS A 149 -1.89 -0.25 2.71
CA HIS A 149 -2.45 -0.96 3.87
C HIS A 149 -1.58 -0.81 5.14
N ASP A 150 -0.27 -0.76 4.97
CA ASP A 150 0.73 -0.64 6.03
C ASP A 150 1.26 0.80 6.22
N VAL A 151 0.66 1.83 5.59
CA VAL A 151 1.17 3.20 5.65
C VAL A 151 1.31 3.75 7.07
N GLY A 152 0.50 3.25 8.01
CA GLY A 152 0.58 3.61 9.42
C GLY A 152 1.91 3.24 10.07
N ARG A 153 2.59 2.18 9.63
CA ARG A 153 3.94 1.78 10.09
C ARG A 153 4.97 2.85 9.78
N LEU A 154 4.83 3.55 8.64
CA LEU A 154 5.72 4.66 8.27
C LEU A 154 5.57 5.85 9.22
N VAL A 155 4.36 6.10 9.74
CA VAL A 155 4.13 7.16 10.75
C VAL A 155 4.94 6.87 12.00
N VAL A 156 4.81 5.66 12.54
CA VAL A 156 5.53 5.25 13.75
C VAL A 156 7.04 5.26 13.50
N ALA A 157 7.49 4.66 12.39
CA ALA A 157 8.92 4.59 12.07
C ALA A 157 9.57 5.97 11.88
N SER A 158 8.81 6.96 11.36
CA SER A 158 9.33 8.30 11.07
C SER A 158 9.37 9.21 12.29
N HIS A 159 8.36 9.14 13.18
CA HIS A 159 8.20 10.06 14.30
C HIS A 159 8.58 9.42 15.64
N HIS A 160 8.51 8.10 15.74
CA HIS A 160 8.77 7.31 16.93
C HIS A 160 9.69 6.11 16.63
N PRO A 161 10.91 6.34 16.08
CA PRO A 161 11.77 5.25 15.58
C PRO A 161 12.23 4.28 16.67
N LEU A 162 12.40 4.76 17.91
CA LEU A 162 12.80 3.91 19.03
C LEU A 162 11.67 2.96 19.45
N GLU A 163 10.46 3.47 19.50
CA GLU A 163 9.26 2.70 19.80
C GLU A 163 8.97 1.67 18.69
N ALA A 164 9.11 2.08 17.42
CA ALA A 164 9.00 1.17 16.28
C ALA A 164 9.99 0.00 16.38
N ALA A 165 11.27 0.28 16.69
CA ALA A 165 12.29 -0.75 16.87
C ALA A 165 11.96 -1.71 18.03
N GLN A 166 11.40 -1.19 19.13
CA GLN A 166 11.01 -2.02 20.28
C GLN A 166 9.81 -2.92 19.95
N VAL A 167 8.84 -2.42 19.18
CA VAL A 167 7.71 -3.23 18.71
C VAL A 167 8.20 -4.38 17.86
N ILE A 168 9.06 -4.12 16.88
CA ILE A 168 9.62 -5.15 15.98
C ILE A 168 10.36 -6.21 16.82
N ALA A 169 11.31 -5.78 17.65
CA ALA A 169 12.10 -6.70 18.47
C ALA A 169 11.24 -7.56 19.41
N TRP A 170 10.19 -6.99 20.00
CA TRP A 170 9.30 -7.76 20.88
C TRP A 170 8.37 -8.70 20.10
N ALA A 171 7.84 -8.27 18.95
CA ALA A 171 7.02 -9.11 18.08
C ALA A 171 7.79 -10.39 17.66
N GLU A 172 9.04 -10.22 17.19
CA GLU A 172 9.91 -11.33 16.82
C GLU A 172 10.23 -12.25 18.01
N ALA A 173 10.63 -11.66 19.16
CA ALA A 173 11.01 -12.43 20.34
C ALA A 173 9.85 -13.20 20.98
N SER A 174 8.62 -12.70 20.87
CA SER A 174 7.42 -13.30 21.47
C SER A 174 6.56 -14.10 20.51
N ASP A 175 6.94 -14.19 19.23
CA ASP A 175 6.14 -14.78 18.14
C ASP A 175 4.71 -14.21 18.12
N THR A 176 4.63 -12.87 18.24
CA THR A 176 3.35 -12.14 18.27
C THR A 176 3.16 -11.42 16.93
N PRO A 177 1.95 -11.48 16.33
CA PRO A 177 1.66 -10.70 15.13
C PRO A 177 1.99 -9.21 15.33
N HIS A 178 2.56 -8.58 14.30
CA HIS A 178 3.07 -7.20 14.42
C HIS A 178 1.99 -6.19 14.83
N CYS A 179 0.77 -6.32 14.27
CA CYS A 179 -0.39 -5.50 14.62
C CYS A 179 -0.74 -5.62 16.11
N ASP A 180 -0.76 -6.86 16.64
CA ASP A 180 -1.04 -7.10 18.06
C ASP A 180 0.06 -6.53 18.95
N ALA A 181 1.32 -6.65 18.53
CA ALA A 181 2.47 -6.09 19.22
C ALA A 181 2.40 -4.55 19.30
N GLU A 182 2.05 -3.90 18.19
CA GLU A 182 1.82 -2.46 18.16
C GLU A 182 0.72 -2.05 19.15
N TYR A 183 -0.45 -2.69 19.08
CA TYR A 183 -1.56 -2.36 19.96
C TYR A 183 -1.19 -2.57 21.45
N MET A 184 -0.50 -3.67 21.75
CA MET A 184 -0.09 -3.99 23.13
C MET A 184 0.93 -3.00 23.69
N LEU A 185 1.91 -2.56 22.89
CA LEU A 185 2.99 -1.69 23.35
C LEU A 185 2.66 -0.20 23.21
N LEU A 186 2.05 0.19 22.09
CA LEU A 186 1.80 1.60 21.74
C LEU A 186 0.38 2.05 22.12
N GLY A 187 -0.56 1.12 22.29
CA GLY A 187 -1.99 1.40 22.50
C GLY A 187 -2.73 1.81 21.24
N ILE A 188 -2.09 1.65 20.09
CA ILE A 188 -2.60 1.89 18.74
C ILE A 188 -1.81 1.02 17.77
N ASP A 189 -2.43 0.59 16.67
CA ASP A 189 -1.78 -0.17 15.63
C ASP A 189 -1.69 0.61 14.31
N HIS A 190 -0.94 0.06 13.34
CA HIS A 190 -0.75 0.68 12.03
C HIS A 190 -2.04 0.77 11.21
N THR A 191 -3.04 -0.08 11.46
CA THR A 191 -4.29 -0.05 10.70
C THR A 191 -5.11 1.18 11.06
N GLU A 192 -5.19 1.48 12.35
CA GLU A 192 -5.85 2.68 12.84
C GLU A 192 -5.10 3.94 12.37
N LEU A 193 -3.78 3.99 12.53
CA LEU A 193 -2.94 5.11 12.06
C LEU A 193 -3.04 5.29 10.55
N GLY A 194 -2.97 4.20 9.78
CA GLY A 194 -3.13 4.22 8.34
C GLY A 194 -4.48 4.78 7.91
N SER A 195 -5.56 4.45 8.64
CA SER A 195 -6.88 5.02 8.38
C SER A 195 -6.91 6.54 8.61
N TRP A 196 -6.19 7.06 9.61
CA TRP A 196 -6.08 8.50 9.84
C TRP A 196 -5.32 9.20 8.72
N VAL A 197 -4.23 8.58 8.24
CA VAL A 197 -3.47 9.07 7.07
C VAL A 197 -4.38 9.14 5.85
N CYS A 198 -5.13 8.09 5.55
CA CYS A 198 -6.01 8.04 4.40
C CYS A 198 -7.14 9.05 4.46
N ARG A 199 -7.73 9.28 5.65
CA ARG A 199 -8.70 10.35 5.85
C ARG A 199 -8.07 11.73 5.65
N HIS A 200 -6.86 11.95 6.17
CA HIS A 200 -6.14 13.21 5.97
C HIS A 200 -5.84 13.46 4.49
N TRP A 201 -5.48 12.43 3.74
CA TRP A 201 -5.25 12.50 2.30
C TRP A 201 -6.54 12.42 1.48
N ARG A 202 -7.72 12.34 2.12
CA ARG A 202 -9.04 12.31 1.48
C ARG A 202 -9.25 11.12 0.53
N PHE A 203 -8.73 9.95 0.86
CA PHE A 203 -9.09 8.72 0.16
C PHE A 203 -10.57 8.37 0.38
N THR A 204 -11.12 7.57 -0.52
CA THR A 204 -12.51 7.09 -0.45
C THR A 204 -12.71 6.21 0.79
N ALA A 205 -13.97 6.07 1.22
CA ALA A 205 -14.30 5.30 2.42
C ALA A 205 -13.90 3.83 2.28
N ASP A 206 -14.15 3.22 1.11
CA ASP A 206 -13.83 1.83 0.82
C ASP A 206 -12.32 1.53 0.93
N VAL A 207 -11.45 2.42 0.42
CA VAL A 207 -9.99 2.32 0.58
C VAL A 207 -9.59 2.50 2.04
N THR A 208 -10.17 3.51 2.72
CA THR A 208 -9.87 3.79 4.14
C THR A 208 -10.30 2.64 5.04
N ASP A 209 -11.47 2.07 4.80
CA ASP A 209 -12.01 0.94 5.56
C ASP A 209 -11.20 -0.35 5.30
N ALA A 210 -10.72 -0.54 4.07
CA ALA A 210 -9.83 -1.65 3.75
C ALA A 210 -8.53 -1.58 4.56
N ILE A 211 -7.93 -0.40 4.66
CA ILE A 211 -6.71 -0.18 5.46
C ILE A 211 -6.98 -0.39 6.95
N ALA A 212 -8.11 0.12 7.46
CA ALA A 212 -8.47 -0.03 8.86
C ALA A 212 -8.79 -1.48 9.25
N GLY A 213 -9.32 -2.29 8.33
CA GLY A 213 -9.88 -3.60 8.62
C GLY A 213 -9.09 -4.80 8.11
N HIS A 214 -7.98 -4.62 7.40
CA HIS A 214 -7.33 -5.73 6.70
C HIS A 214 -6.80 -6.86 7.60
N HIS A 215 -6.54 -6.63 8.87
CA HIS A 215 -6.23 -7.70 9.82
C HIS A 215 -7.47 -8.38 10.40
N HIS A 216 -8.60 -7.67 10.43
CA HIS A 216 -9.84 -8.13 11.05
C HIS A 216 -11.04 -8.04 10.11
N PRO A 217 -11.05 -8.81 8.99
CA PRO A 217 -12.19 -8.80 8.08
C PRO A 217 -13.47 -9.24 8.79
N PRO A 218 -14.64 -8.68 8.44
CA PRO A 218 -15.89 -8.96 9.11
C PRO A 218 -16.26 -10.46 8.96
N PRO A 219 -16.89 -11.08 9.98
CA PRO A 219 -17.24 -12.50 9.95
C PRO A 219 -18.35 -12.83 8.94
N SER A 220 -19.12 -11.84 8.51
CA SER A 220 -20.24 -12.00 7.57
C SER A 220 -20.43 -10.73 6.74
N GLY A 221 -21.22 -10.82 5.68
CA GLY A 221 -21.53 -9.71 4.77
C GLY A 221 -21.10 -9.97 3.33
N ALA A 222 -21.23 -8.96 2.49
CA ALA A 222 -20.75 -8.99 1.12
C ALA A 222 -19.23 -8.89 1.05
N LEU A 223 -18.66 -9.35 -0.06
CA LEU A 223 -17.25 -9.16 -0.37
C LEU A 223 -16.91 -7.65 -0.47
N THR A 224 -15.83 -7.26 0.19
CA THR A 224 -15.34 -5.87 0.21
C THR A 224 -13.84 -5.80 -0.05
N LEU A 225 -13.29 -4.59 -0.17
CA LEU A 225 -11.85 -4.39 -0.27
C LEU A 225 -11.09 -4.82 0.99
N ILE A 226 -11.75 -4.89 2.17
CA ILE A 226 -11.15 -5.43 3.40
C ILE A 226 -10.71 -6.87 3.17
N ASP A 227 -11.60 -7.70 2.59
CA ASP A 227 -11.32 -9.11 2.30
C ASP A 227 -10.21 -9.26 1.27
N ILE A 228 -10.27 -8.43 0.23
CA ILE A 228 -9.26 -8.40 -0.85
C ILE A 228 -7.89 -8.12 -0.27
N VAL A 229 -7.73 -7.04 0.52
CA VAL A 229 -6.44 -6.64 1.08
C VAL A 229 -5.95 -7.66 2.11
N HIS A 230 -6.85 -8.21 2.94
CA HIS A 230 -6.53 -9.27 3.89
C HIS A 230 -5.88 -10.49 3.20
N VAL A 231 -6.52 -10.99 2.16
CA VAL A 231 -6.01 -12.16 1.43
C VAL A 231 -4.78 -11.80 0.59
N ALA A 232 -4.74 -10.60 0.00
CA ALA A 232 -3.59 -10.12 -0.74
C ALA A 232 -2.33 -10.03 0.14
N ASN A 233 -2.48 -9.53 1.38
CA ASN A 233 -1.41 -9.49 2.37
C ASN A 233 -0.87 -10.91 2.66
N ALA A 234 -1.74 -11.88 2.94
CA ALA A 234 -1.33 -13.26 3.18
C ALA A 234 -0.63 -13.89 1.96
N ILE A 235 -1.13 -13.65 0.74
CA ILE A 235 -0.49 -14.12 -0.50
C ILE A 235 0.90 -13.52 -0.68
N THR A 236 1.07 -12.22 -0.39
CA THR A 236 2.35 -11.53 -0.50
C THR A 236 3.42 -12.15 0.40
N HIS A 237 3.04 -12.46 1.65
CA HIS A 237 3.89 -13.21 2.58
C HIS A 237 4.17 -14.63 2.10
N ALA A 238 3.15 -15.35 1.62
CA ALA A 238 3.30 -16.73 1.15
C ALA A 238 4.21 -16.86 -0.08
N LEU A 239 4.27 -15.83 -0.92
CA LEU A 239 5.16 -15.75 -2.09
C LEU A 239 6.53 -15.14 -1.76
N ASP A 240 6.79 -14.77 -0.49
CA ASP A 240 8.03 -14.12 -0.03
C ASP A 240 8.42 -12.89 -0.89
N LEU A 241 7.43 -12.12 -1.31
CA LEU A 241 7.66 -10.97 -2.18
C LEU A 241 8.41 -9.82 -1.50
N ALA A 242 8.35 -9.75 -0.17
CA ALA A 242 9.07 -8.75 0.61
C ALA A 242 10.57 -9.03 0.69
N ASP A 243 10.99 -10.30 0.55
CA ASP A 243 12.37 -10.73 0.73
C ASP A 243 12.92 -10.30 2.10
N ALA A 244 12.08 -10.46 3.13
CA ALA A 244 12.38 -10.08 4.50
C ALA A 244 12.82 -11.30 5.31
N PRO A 245 13.85 -11.18 6.18
CA PRO A 245 14.27 -12.28 7.02
C PRO A 245 13.16 -12.64 8.04
N ASN A 246 12.95 -13.93 8.27
CA ASN A 246 12.00 -14.47 9.27
C ASN A 246 10.53 -14.06 9.02
N GLU A 247 10.13 -13.88 7.77
CA GLU A 247 8.76 -13.52 7.43
C GLU A 247 7.80 -14.69 7.73
N ALA A 248 6.77 -14.43 8.56
CA ALA A 248 5.73 -15.39 8.86
C ALA A 248 4.50 -15.15 7.98
N VAL A 249 3.92 -16.20 7.42
CA VAL A 249 2.68 -16.09 6.65
C VAL A 249 1.51 -15.92 7.62
N PRO A 250 0.77 -14.80 7.58
CA PRO A 250 -0.39 -14.61 8.46
C PRO A 250 -1.53 -15.56 8.09
N GLY A 251 -2.32 -15.95 9.09
CA GLY A 251 -3.49 -16.78 8.87
C GLY A 251 -4.55 -16.04 8.05
N ILE A 252 -5.14 -16.72 7.08
CA ILE A 252 -6.26 -16.18 6.29
C ILE A 252 -7.56 -16.43 7.03
N ASN A 253 -8.40 -15.39 7.17
CA ASN A 253 -9.74 -15.50 7.71
C ASN A 253 -10.61 -16.38 6.78
N PRO A 254 -11.19 -17.50 7.28
CA PRO A 254 -11.96 -18.41 6.43
C PRO A 254 -13.19 -17.77 5.78
N ALA A 255 -13.83 -16.79 6.44
CA ALA A 255 -14.98 -16.09 5.88
C ALA A 255 -14.57 -15.14 4.75
N ALA A 256 -13.44 -14.45 4.89
CA ALA A 256 -12.88 -13.61 3.82
C ALA A 256 -12.50 -14.47 2.60
N TRP A 257 -11.80 -15.59 2.83
CA TRP A 257 -11.46 -16.53 1.77
C TRP A 257 -12.69 -17.06 1.04
N ALA A 258 -13.72 -17.48 1.78
CA ALA A 258 -14.97 -17.99 1.20
C ALA A 258 -15.68 -16.95 0.34
N ARG A 259 -15.67 -15.67 0.75
CA ARG A 259 -16.30 -14.59 -0.03
C ARG A 259 -15.59 -14.31 -1.36
N LEU A 260 -14.28 -14.54 -1.45
CA LEU A 260 -13.56 -14.41 -2.71
C LEU A 260 -14.01 -15.45 -3.75
N GLY A 261 -14.50 -16.60 -3.32
CA GLY A 261 -15.00 -17.66 -4.21
C GLY A 261 -13.93 -18.28 -5.11
N LEU A 262 -12.64 -18.15 -4.75
CA LEU A 262 -11.52 -18.68 -5.52
C LEU A 262 -11.57 -20.22 -5.53
N GLN A 263 -11.32 -20.79 -6.70
CA GLN A 263 -11.27 -22.25 -6.87
C GLN A 263 -9.82 -22.72 -6.86
N GLU A 264 -9.56 -23.85 -6.19
CA GLU A 264 -8.21 -24.41 -6.06
C GLU A 264 -7.44 -24.56 -7.38
N PRO A 265 -8.06 -25.01 -8.50
CA PRO A 265 -7.35 -25.12 -9.79
C PRO A 265 -6.89 -23.78 -10.39
N GLU A 266 -7.45 -22.66 -9.94
CA GLU A 266 -7.11 -21.31 -10.44
C GLU A 266 -5.90 -20.72 -9.72
N LEU A 267 -5.58 -21.21 -8.52
CA LEU A 267 -4.57 -20.60 -7.65
C LEU A 267 -3.17 -20.59 -8.29
N PRO A 268 -2.65 -21.65 -8.90
CA PRO A 268 -1.31 -21.58 -9.50
C PRO A 268 -1.17 -20.49 -10.56
N ALA A 269 -2.17 -20.33 -11.42
CA ALA A 269 -2.16 -19.30 -12.46
C ALA A 269 -2.29 -17.89 -11.86
N LEU A 270 -3.10 -17.73 -10.81
CA LEU A 270 -3.24 -16.47 -10.08
C LEU A 270 -1.91 -16.08 -9.42
N LEU A 271 -1.28 -16.99 -8.68
CA LEU A 271 -0.02 -16.71 -7.99
C LEU A 271 1.10 -16.37 -8.99
N ALA A 272 1.24 -17.13 -10.08
CA ALA A 272 2.20 -16.82 -11.13
C ALA A 272 1.97 -15.45 -11.79
N SER A 273 0.70 -15.07 -11.97
CA SER A 273 0.35 -13.74 -12.49
C SER A 273 0.74 -12.62 -11.51
N ILE A 274 0.51 -12.83 -10.21
CA ILE A 274 0.90 -11.87 -9.15
C ILE A 274 2.42 -11.69 -9.13
N GLU A 275 3.20 -12.78 -9.14
CA GLU A 275 4.68 -12.71 -9.17
C GLU A 275 5.21 -11.99 -10.41
N SER A 276 4.65 -12.31 -11.59
CA SER A 276 5.06 -11.65 -12.84
C SER A 276 4.79 -10.15 -12.79
N GLU A 277 3.59 -9.75 -12.40
CA GLU A 277 3.22 -8.35 -12.30
C GLU A 277 3.99 -7.59 -11.21
N PHE A 278 4.24 -8.24 -10.08
CA PHE A 278 5.09 -7.69 -9.02
C PHE A 278 6.48 -7.36 -9.55
N ASN A 279 7.12 -8.30 -10.25
CA ASN A 279 8.46 -8.10 -10.79
C ASN A 279 8.52 -6.93 -11.77
N ASP A 280 7.54 -6.81 -12.67
CA ASP A 280 7.45 -5.73 -13.64
C ASP A 280 7.27 -4.36 -12.95
N LEU A 281 6.39 -4.27 -11.97
CA LEU A 281 6.14 -3.03 -11.22
C LEU A 281 7.30 -2.66 -10.32
N TYR A 282 7.83 -3.61 -9.57
CA TYR A 282 8.94 -3.38 -8.66
C TYR A 282 10.19 -2.90 -9.40
N ALA A 283 10.47 -3.44 -10.60
CA ALA A 283 11.59 -2.99 -11.42
C ALA A 283 11.58 -1.47 -11.68
N VAL A 284 10.39 -0.86 -11.76
CA VAL A 284 10.20 0.58 -12.01
C VAL A 284 10.00 1.38 -10.73
N LEU A 285 9.26 0.83 -9.75
CA LEU A 285 8.92 1.53 -8.51
C LEU A 285 10.03 1.50 -7.45
N LYS A 286 10.92 0.50 -7.52
CA LYS A 286 11.98 0.36 -6.51
C LYS A 286 12.67 1.70 -6.26
N PRO A 287 12.97 2.04 -4.99
CA PRO A 287 13.74 3.22 -4.65
C PRO A 287 15.07 3.25 -5.39
N ALA A 288 15.54 4.45 -5.75
CA ALA A 288 16.87 4.60 -6.29
C ALA A 288 17.86 3.99 -5.29
N LYS A 289 18.80 3.16 -5.75
CA LYS A 289 19.83 2.61 -4.85
C LYS A 289 20.53 3.79 -4.18
N GLU A 290 20.60 3.73 -2.86
CA GLU A 290 21.55 4.60 -2.14
C GLU A 290 22.91 4.43 -2.81
N ALA A 291 23.50 5.55 -3.24
CA ALA A 291 24.89 5.53 -3.69
C ALA A 291 25.76 5.09 -2.50
N PRO A 292 26.73 4.19 -2.71
CA PRO A 292 27.57 3.68 -1.65
C PRO A 292 28.38 4.78 -0.95
#